data_e405cf7a8c661bfc9e0c61980c32ab80
#
_entry.id   e405cf7a8c661bfc9e0c61980c32ab80
#
_cell.length_a   1.000
_cell.length_b   1.000
_cell.length_c   1.000
_cell.angle_alpha   90.00
_cell.angle_beta   90.00
_cell.angle_gamma   90.00
#
_symmetry.space_group_name_H-M   'P 1'
#
loop_
_entity.id
_entity.type
_entity.pdbx_description
1 polymer ?
#
loop_
_entity_poly.entity_id
_entity_poly.type
_entity_poly.pdbx_seq_one_letter_code
_entity_poly.pdbx_strand_id
1 'polypeptide(L)'
;AQGKLKLARQCYMEAIRLKPESSIAWSNLAGIFREEGQTSTAIAYYREAIRLCPQFADVYSNLGSAMQEQGNVLEAFQCYSTAIRIRPDFAIAYGNLGSCLLVSGEVQRAICALRRAVQLEPNFPDAYNNLGNALRDFNKPFAMLQLSGEFRMIKGDTTELMSRELSQKHQRKADVCEAIECYRTVLRLQPNHPHAYSNLGNAMRDRGLAREAIHCNVTAARLMPSFAPAHTNLGSL
;
A
#
# COMPACT_ATOMS: atom_id res chain seq x y z
N ALA A 1 -25.60 7.47 6.83
CA ALA A 1 -24.41 6.80 7.39
C ALA A 1 -24.27 7.08 8.90
N GLN A 2 -24.23 8.33 9.37
CA GLN A 2 -23.98 8.69 10.78
C GLN A 2 -24.98 8.08 11.79
N GLY A 3 -26.27 7.96 11.46
CA GLY A 3 -27.27 7.35 12.34
C GLY A 3 -27.01 5.86 12.59
N LYS A 4 -26.54 5.13 11.58
CA LYS A 4 -26.19 3.70 11.71
C LYS A 4 -24.95 3.50 12.58
N LEU A 5 -23.91 4.36 12.46
CA LEU A 5 -22.72 4.31 13.31
C LEU A 5 -23.03 4.55 14.78
N LYS A 6 -23.88 5.56 15.09
CA LYS A 6 -24.31 5.82 16.47
C LYS A 6 -25.04 4.62 17.09
N LEU A 7 -25.95 3.98 16.33
CA LEU A 7 -26.65 2.80 16.80
C LEU A 7 -25.70 1.62 17.02
N ALA A 8 -24.80 1.36 16.06
CA ALA A 8 -23.80 0.30 16.19
C ALA A 8 -22.90 0.51 17.42
N ARG A 9 -22.45 1.76 17.67
CA ARG A 9 -21.69 2.10 18.87
C ARG A 9 -22.44 1.77 20.15
N GLN A 10 -23.72 2.16 20.25
CA GLN A 10 -24.55 1.86 21.42
C GLN A 10 -24.69 0.34 21.62
N CYS A 11 -24.95 -0.41 20.56
CA CYS A 11 -25.04 -1.88 20.62
C CYS A 11 -23.75 -2.53 21.12
N TYR A 12 -22.57 -2.10 20.62
CA TYR A 12 -21.30 -2.68 21.06
C TYR A 12 -20.94 -2.25 22.50
N MET A 13 -21.25 -1.03 22.91
CA MET A 13 -21.09 -0.60 24.31
C MET A 13 -21.94 -1.46 25.24
N GLU A 14 -23.17 -1.73 24.85
CA GLU A 14 -24.07 -2.60 25.63
C GLU A 14 -23.59 -4.06 25.61
N ALA A 15 -23.08 -4.55 24.48
CA ALA A 15 -22.48 -5.87 24.39
C ALA A 15 -21.27 -6.03 25.33
N ILE A 16 -20.42 -5.00 25.44
CA ILE A 16 -19.29 -4.99 26.38
C ILE A 16 -19.78 -4.92 27.84
N ARG A 17 -20.85 -4.15 28.11
CA ARG A 17 -21.43 -4.09 29.45
C ARG A 17 -21.97 -5.45 29.91
N LEU A 18 -22.62 -6.19 29.00
CA LEU A 18 -23.19 -7.51 29.27
C LEU A 18 -22.12 -8.62 29.28
N LYS A 19 -21.09 -8.51 28.43
CA LYS A 19 -20.01 -9.46 28.28
C LYS A 19 -18.67 -8.74 28.10
N PRO A 20 -18.01 -8.32 29.20
CA PRO A 20 -16.75 -7.55 29.11
C PRO A 20 -15.57 -8.29 28.45
N GLU A 21 -15.60 -9.62 28.43
CA GLU A 21 -14.59 -10.47 27.80
C GLU A 21 -14.80 -10.67 26.29
N SER A 22 -15.76 -10.00 25.66
CA SER A 22 -16.02 -10.10 24.23
C SER A 22 -15.00 -9.32 23.41
N SER A 23 -13.88 -9.95 23.02
CA SER A 23 -12.84 -9.35 22.17
C SER A 23 -13.40 -8.81 20.84
N ILE A 24 -14.43 -9.45 20.28
CA ILE A 24 -15.11 -9.01 19.06
C ILE A 24 -15.82 -7.69 19.28
N ALA A 25 -16.54 -7.52 20.40
CA ALA A 25 -17.24 -6.27 20.69
C ALA A 25 -16.26 -5.11 20.89
N TRP A 26 -15.15 -5.34 21.60
CA TRP A 26 -14.06 -4.36 21.75
C TRP A 26 -13.44 -3.97 20.41
N SER A 27 -13.14 -4.93 19.55
CA SER A 27 -12.56 -4.69 18.23
C SER A 27 -13.49 -3.90 17.31
N ASN A 28 -14.79 -4.26 17.27
CA ASN A 28 -15.77 -3.58 16.43
C ASN A 28 -16.02 -2.15 16.91
N LEU A 29 -16.09 -1.94 18.23
CA LEU A 29 -16.22 -0.60 18.81
C LEU A 29 -14.97 0.26 18.51
N ALA A 30 -13.77 -0.33 18.55
CA ALA A 30 -12.54 0.33 18.14
C ALA A 30 -12.60 0.80 16.67
N GLY A 31 -13.13 -0.04 15.76
CA GLY A 31 -13.34 0.32 14.35
C GLY A 31 -14.23 1.55 14.20
N ILE A 32 -15.33 1.62 14.96
CA ILE A 32 -16.24 2.78 14.95
C ILE A 32 -15.51 4.04 15.42
N PHE A 33 -14.75 3.97 16.52
CA PHE A 33 -13.98 5.12 17.00
C PHE A 33 -12.94 5.60 15.97
N ARG A 34 -12.31 4.68 15.24
CA ARG A 34 -11.38 5.03 14.16
C ARG A 34 -12.11 5.75 13.01
N GLU A 35 -13.29 5.26 12.58
CA GLU A 35 -14.11 5.93 11.55
C GLU A 35 -14.59 7.32 11.99
N GLU A 36 -14.80 7.53 13.29
CA GLU A 36 -15.13 8.82 13.89
C GLU A 36 -13.90 9.75 14.05
N GLY A 37 -12.68 9.30 13.62
CA GLY A 37 -11.44 10.06 13.75
C GLY A 37 -10.83 10.03 15.16
N GLN A 38 -11.36 9.22 16.08
CA GLN A 38 -10.88 9.06 17.45
C GLN A 38 -9.82 7.94 17.52
N THR A 39 -8.75 8.07 16.72
CA THR A 39 -7.76 7.01 16.53
C THR A 39 -7.08 6.58 17.83
N SER A 40 -6.79 7.51 18.76
CA SER A 40 -6.18 7.16 20.05
C SER A 40 -7.10 6.30 20.92
N THR A 41 -8.41 6.59 20.92
CA THR A 41 -9.42 5.76 21.60
C THR A 41 -9.49 4.38 20.94
N ALA A 42 -9.55 4.32 19.61
CA ALA A 42 -9.57 3.07 18.86
C ALA A 42 -8.38 2.16 19.21
N ILE A 43 -7.17 2.70 19.30
CA ILE A 43 -5.97 1.98 19.70
C ILE A 43 -6.11 1.34 21.09
N ALA A 44 -6.63 2.08 22.08
CA ALA A 44 -6.84 1.55 23.42
C ALA A 44 -7.82 0.35 23.40
N TYR A 45 -8.89 0.47 22.62
CA TYR A 45 -9.91 -0.58 22.49
C TYR A 45 -9.39 -1.81 21.71
N TYR A 46 -8.57 -1.62 20.67
CA TYR A 46 -7.89 -2.72 19.97
C TYR A 46 -6.91 -3.45 20.91
N ARG A 47 -6.16 -2.72 21.73
CA ARG A 47 -5.26 -3.35 22.72
C ARG A 47 -6.03 -4.20 23.73
N GLU A 48 -7.19 -3.74 24.17
CA GLU A 48 -8.05 -4.52 25.06
C GLU A 48 -8.60 -5.77 24.36
N ALA A 49 -9.01 -5.67 23.09
CA ALA A 49 -9.44 -6.83 22.31
C ALA A 49 -8.31 -7.88 22.17
N ILE A 50 -7.07 -7.43 21.98
CA ILE A 50 -5.89 -8.30 21.90
C ILE A 50 -5.58 -8.93 23.27
N ARG A 51 -5.70 -8.19 24.37
CA ARG A 51 -5.53 -8.71 25.73
C ARG A 51 -6.49 -9.86 26.01
N LEU A 52 -7.74 -9.74 25.54
CA LEU A 52 -8.77 -10.76 25.69
C LEU A 52 -8.57 -11.96 24.73
N CYS A 53 -8.09 -11.70 23.52
CA CYS A 53 -7.84 -12.74 22.51
C CYS A 53 -6.51 -12.47 21.78
N PRO A 54 -5.37 -12.97 22.28
CA PRO A 54 -4.04 -12.74 21.70
C PRO A 54 -3.81 -13.38 20.32
N GLN A 55 -4.70 -14.23 19.84
CA GLN A 55 -4.61 -14.88 18.53
C GLN A 55 -5.58 -14.28 17.50
N PHE A 56 -6.02 -13.05 17.70
CA PHE A 56 -6.98 -12.38 16.82
C PHE A 56 -6.28 -11.57 15.73
N ALA A 57 -5.89 -12.21 14.63
CA ALA A 57 -5.12 -11.63 13.53
C ALA A 57 -5.73 -10.33 12.96
N ASP A 58 -7.07 -10.28 12.79
CA ASP A 58 -7.77 -9.10 12.26
C ASP A 58 -7.57 -7.87 13.14
N VAL A 59 -7.57 -8.05 14.46
CA VAL A 59 -7.39 -6.94 15.40
C VAL A 59 -5.98 -6.38 15.33
N TYR A 60 -4.97 -7.25 15.18
CA TYR A 60 -3.60 -6.79 14.94
C TYR A 60 -3.49 -5.99 13.65
N SER A 61 -4.11 -6.44 12.55
CA SER A 61 -4.11 -5.69 11.29
C SER A 61 -4.78 -4.32 11.44
N ASN A 62 -5.92 -4.26 12.13
CA ASN A 62 -6.66 -3.03 12.38
C ASN A 62 -5.88 -2.07 13.31
N LEU A 63 -5.25 -2.60 14.37
CA LEU A 63 -4.37 -1.83 15.24
C LEU A 63 -3.19 -1.25 14.45
N GLY A 64 -2.56 -2.06 13.57
CA GLY A 64 -1.49 -1.61 12.69
C GLY A 64 -1.92 -0.43 11.81
N SER A 65 -3.14 -0.49 11.24
CA SER A 65 -3.68 0.61 10.45
C SER A 65 -3.90 1.88 11.29
N ALA A 66 -4.42 1.75 12.50
CA ALA A 66 -4.60 2.87 13.42
C ALA A 66 -3.25 3.48 13.86
N MET A 67 -2.22 2.65 14.07
CA MET A 67 -0.85 3.11 14.38
C MET A 67 -0.23 3.85 13.19
N GLN A 68 -0.43 3.35 11.97
CA GLN A 68 0.07 4.00 10.75
C GLN A 68 -0.59 5.37 10.53
N GLU A 69 -1.89 5.50 10.80
CA GLU A 69 -2.61 6.78 10.76
C GLU A 69 -2.05 7.80 11.75
N GLN A 70 -1.50 7.35 12.89
CA GLN A 70 -0.79 8.21 13.86
C GLN A 70 0.69 8.46 13.52
N GLY A 71 1.21 7.90 12.44
CA GLY A 71 2.61 7.99 12.05
C GLY A 71 3.54 7.02 12.80
N ASN A 72 3.02 6.11 13.63
CA ASN A 72 3.78 5.11 14.37
C ASN A 72 4.12 3.90 13.49
N VAL A 73 4.97 4.13 12.48
CA VAL A 73 5.27 3.15 11.42
C VAL A 73 5.90 1.86 11.98
N LEU A 74 6.75 1.96 13.00
CA LEU A 74 7.40 0.79 13.61
C LEU A 74 6.40 -0.12 14.31
N GLU A 75 5.48 0.45 15.10
CA GLU A 75 4.44 -0.33 15.78
C GLU A 75 3.45 -0.94 14.77
N ALA A 76 3.11 -0.19 13.71
CA ALA A 76 2.28 -0.70 12.62
C ALA A 76 2.92 -1.94 11.95
N PHE A 77 4.22 -1.86 11.62
CA PHE A 77 4.98 -2.99 11.08
C PHE A 77 4.93 -4.22 12.01
N GLN A 78 5.12 -4.04 13.32
CA GLN A 78 5.06 -5.12 14.30
C GLN A 78 3.66 -5.76 14.36
N CYS A 79 2.61 -4.93 14.31
CA CYS A 79 1.23 -5.39 14.30
C CYS A 79 0.92 -6.23 13.06
N TYR A 80 1.26 -5.75 11.86
CA TYR A 80 1.05 -6.51 10.62
C TYR A 80 1.85 -7.81 10.58
N SER A 81 3.11 -7.78 11.04
CA SER A 81 3.94 -8.98 11.14
C SER A 81 3.35 -10.01 12.10
N THR A 82 2.77 -9.56 13.21
CA THR A 82 2.08 -10.43 14.16
C THR A 82 0.80 -11.01 13.55
N ALA A 83 0.00 -10.21 12.84
CA ALA A 83 -1.19 -10.68 12.13
C ALA A 83 -0.86 -11.79 11.13
N ILE A 84 0.22 -11.62 10.35
CA ILE A 84 0.72 -12.61 9.38
C ILE A 84 1.22 -13.88 10.08
N ARG A 85 1.90 -13.76 11.22
CA ARG A 85 2.37 -14.91 12.00
C ARG A 85 1.20 -15.73 12.56
N ILE A 86 0.10 -15.07 12.95
CA ILE A 86 -1.12 -15.75 13.45
C ILE A 86 -1.89 -16.38 12.29
N ARG A 87 -2.00 -15.67 11.15
CA ARG A 87 -2.73 -16.12 9.95
C ARG A 87 -1.86 -15.88 8.69
N PRO A 88 -1.08 -16.90 8.25
CA PRO A 88 -0.14 -16.80 7.14
C PRO A 88 -0.76 -16.57 5.75
N ASP A 89 -2.06 -16.73 5.61
CA ASP A 89 -2.85 -16.49 4.40
C ASP A 89 -3.64 -15.17 4.43
N PHE A 90 -3.30 -14.27 5.35
CA PHE A 90 -4.02 -13.01 5.53
C PHE A 90 -3.58 -11.95 4.50
N ALA A 91 -4.19 -11.94 3.32
CA ALA A 91 -3.86 -11.04 2.21
C ALA A 91 -3.85 -9.56 2.61
N ILE A 92 -4.86 -9.12 3.38
CA ILE A 92 -5.00 -7.72 3.85
C ILE A 92 -3.78 -7.31 4.70
N ALA A 93 -3.31 -8.18 5.60
CA ALA A 93 -2.14 -7.88 6.43
C ALA A 93 -0.86 -7.76 5.59
N TYR A 94 -0.69 -8.58 4.54
CA TYR A 94 0.42 -8.43 3.60
C TYR A 94 0.32 -7.13 2.79
N GLY A 95 -0.87 -6.74 2.32
CA GLY A 95 -1.10 -5.48 1.62
C GLY A 95 -0.75 -4.26 2.48
N ASN A 96 -1.22 -4.26 3.73
CA ASN A 96 -0.94 -3.20 4.70
C ASN A 96 0.55 -3.16 5.09
N LEU A 97 1.18 -4.33 5.30
CA LEU A 97 2.62 -4.42 5.53
C LEU A 97 3.42 -3.84 4.35
N GLY A 98 3.02 -4.16 3.12
CA GLY A 98 3.64 -3.61 1.92
C GLY A 98 3.53 -2.08 1.86
N SER A 99 2.35 -1.52 2.13
CA SER A 99 2.14 -0.07 2.23
C SER A 99 3.01 0.56 3.31
N CYS A 100 3.10 -0.06 4.49
CA CYS A 100 3.93 0.39 5.60
C CYS A 100 5.43 0.42 5.21
N LEU A 101 5.91 -0.62 4.54
CA LEU A 101 7.30 -0.72 4.06
C LEU A 101 7.61 0.32 2.98
N LEU A 102 6.65 0.69 2.12
CA LEU A 102 6.83 1.78 1.15
C LEU A 102 7.04 3.13 1.85
N VAL A 103 6.27 3.41 2.91
CA VAL A 103 6.44 4.63 3.71
C VAL A 103 7.82 4.67 4.38
N SER A 104 8.36 3.51 4.77
CA SER A 104 9.70 3.38 5.35
C SER A 104 10.84 3.38 4.31
N GLY A 105 10.53 3.43 3.01
CA GLY A 105 11.52 3.36 1.93
C GLY A 105 12.07 1.95 1.65
N GLU A 106 11.55 0.92 2.29
CA GLU A 106 12.00 -0.48 2.14
C GLU A 106 11.34 -1.15 0.92
N VAL A 107 11.53 -0.56 -0.26
CA VAL A 107 10.79 -0.88 -1.50
C VAL A 107 10.88 -2.36 -1.87
N GLN A 108 12.05 -2.99 -1.76
CA GLN A 108 12.23 -4.40 -2.12
C GLN A 108 11.39 -5.34 -1.23
N ARG A 109 11.37 -5.08 0.07
CA ARG A 109 10.55 -5.84 1.02
C ARG A 109 9.06 -5.61 0.78
N ALA A 110 8.69 -4.37 0.43
CA ALA A 110 7.32 -4.02 0.07
C ALA A 110 6.84 -4.81 -1.15
N ILE A 111 7.65 -4.91 -2.21
CA ILE A 111 7.34 -5.70 -3.41
C ILE A 111 7.06 -7.17 -3.03
N CYS A 112 7.91 -7.77 -2.19
CA CYS A 112 7.70 -9.15 -1.73
C CYS A 112 6.38 -9.33 -0.97
N ALA A 113 6.06 -8.42 -0.05
CA ALA A 113 4.81 -8.46 0.71
C ALA A 113 3.58 -8.27 -0.20
N LEU A 114 3.63 -7.28 -1.11
CA LEU A 114 2.53 -6.99 -2.03
C LEU A 114 2.30 -8.11 -3.04
N ARG A 115 3.37 -8.74 -3.57
CA ARG A 115 3.22 -9.93 -4.42
C ARG A 115 2.53 -11.06 -3.67
N ARG A 116 2.85 -11.25 -2.38
CA ARG A 116 2.16 -12.25 -1.57
C ARG A 116 0.69 -11.90 -1.35
N ALA A 117 0.35 -10.62 -1.12
CA ALA A 117 -1.03 -10.15 -0.99
C ALA A 117 -1.87 -10.48 -2.24
N VAL A 118 -1.37 -10.15 -3.44
CA VAL A 118 -2.11 -10.39 -4.69
C VAL A 118 -2.16 -11.87 -5.09
N GLN A 119 -1.21 -12.70 -4.63
CA GLN A 119 -1.28 -14.15 -4.77
C GLN A 119 -2.38 -14.77 -3.91
N LEU A 120 -2.53 -14.27 -2.66
CA LEU A 120 -3.53 -14.76 -1.72
C LEU A 120 -4.94 -14.27 -2.09
N GLU A 121 -5.05 -13.02 -2.54
CA GLU A 121 -6.32 -12.38 -2.93
C GLU A 121 -6.16 -11.72 -4.31
N PRO A 122 -6.50 -12.42 -5.40
CA PRO A 122 -6.41 -11.88 -6.77
C PRO A 122 -7.36 -10.72 -7.06
N ASN A 123 -8.40 -10.51 -6.23
CA ASN A 123 -9.35 -9.40 -6.33
C ASN A 123 -9.03 -8.28 -5.33
N PHE A 124 -7.76 -7.89 -5.21
CA PHE A 124 -7.30 -6.86 -4.27
C PHE A 124 -6.71 -5.64 -5.01
N PRO A 125 -7.54 -4.70 -5.49
CA PRO A 125 -7.09 -3.54 -6.29
C PRO A 125 -6.01 -2.70 -5.62
N ASP A 126 -6.16 -2.43 -4.31
CA ASP A 126 -5.21 -1.58 -3.58
C ASP A 126 -3.80 -2.21 -3.51
N ALA A 127 -3.73 -3.54 -3.31
CA ALA A 127 -2.46 -4.25 -3.33
C ALA A 127 -1.79 -4.22 -4.71
N TYR A 128 -2.56 -4.37 -5.80
CA TYR A 128 -2.02 -4.22 -7.15
C TYR A 128 -1.55 -2.79 -7.42
N ASN A 129 -2.31 -1.77 -7.03
CA ASN A 129 -1.91 -0.39 -7.21
C ASN A 129 -0.60 -0.09 -6.47
N ASN A 130 -0.49 -0.54 -5.23
CA ASN A 130 0.72 -0.35 -4.41
C ASN A 130 1.91 -1.15 -4.97
N LEU A 131 1.69 -2.37 -5.48
CA LEU A 131 2.72 -3.16 -6.15
C LEU A 131 3.23 -2.45 -7.41
N GLY A 132 2.32 -1.93 -8.25
CA GLY A 132 2.70 -1.15 -9.43
C GLY A 132 3.52 0.09 -9.07
N ASN A 133 3.15 0.82 -8.02
CA ASN A 133 3.90 1.96 -7.52
C ASN A 133 5.29 1.55 -7.03
N ALA A 134 5.38 0.47 -6.23
CA ALA A 134 6.63 -0.05 -5.70
C ALA A 134 7.61 -0.46 -6.82
N LEU A 135 7.13 -1.19 -7.82
CA LEU A 135 7.91 -1.64 -8.97
C LEU A 135 8.43 -0.46 -9.80
N ARG A 136 7.60 0.59 -9.98
CA ARG A 136 8.00 1.79 -10.70
C ARG A 136 9.01 2.63 -9.91
N ASP A 137 8.81 2.78 -8.60
CA ASP A 137 9.71 3.55 -7.74
C ASP A 137 11.06 2.87 -7.55
N PHE A 138 11.10 1.52 -7.49
CA PHE A 138 12.33 0.74 -7.47
C PHE A 138 13.21 0.99 -8.71
N ASN A 139 12.59 1.35 -9.82
CA ASN A 139 13.27 1.60 -11.10
C ASN A 139 13.65 3.06 -11.35
N LYS A 140 13.29 4.00 -10.48
CA LYS A 140 13.78 5.37 -10.61
C LYS A 140 15.30 5.37 -10.51
N PRO A 141 16.02 6.03 -11.47
CA PRO A 141 17.45 6.07 -11.38
C PRO A 141 17.87 6.66 -10.03
N PHE A 142 18.90 6.06 -9.45
CA PHE A 142 19.52 6.43 -8.17
C PHE A 142 20.12 7.86 -8.18
N ALA A 143 19.53 8.77 -8.92
CA ALA A 143 19.97 10.16 -9.07
C ALA A 143 19.86 11.00 -7.79
N MET A 144 19.23 10.47 -6.74
CA MET A 144 19.11 11.18 -5.46
C MET A 144 20.09 10.74 -4.37
N LEU A 145 20.93 9.74 -4.61
CA LEU A 145 22.00 9.33 -3.68
C LEU A 145 23.35 10.00 -3.95
N GLN A 146 23.40 10.97 -4.87
CA GLN A 146 24.62 11.77 -5.13
C GLN A 146 24.85 12.90 -4.13
N LEU A 147 24.10 12.99 -3.02
CA LEU A 147 24.34 14.00 -1.98
C LEU A 147 25.19 13.52 -0.79
N SER A 148 25.65 12.28 -0.78
CA SER A 148 26.69 11.82 0.14
C SER A 148 27.90 11.36 -0.66
N GLY A 149 28.82 12.31 -0.86
CA GLY A 149 30.05 12.07 -1.62
C GLY A 149 30.92 10.99 -1.00
N GLU A 150 30.99 9.84 -1.66
CA GLU A 150 32.16 8.99 -1.71
C GLU A 150 32.03 8.07 -2.92
N PHE A 151 32.35 8.62 -4.10
CA PHE A 151 32.59 7.81 -5.29
C PHE A 151 33.97 7.16 -5.13
N ARG A 152 34.00 6.02 -4.42
CA ARG A 152 35.20 5.17 -4.44
C ARG A 152 35.26 4.51 -5.80
N MET A 153 36.13 5.02 -6.68
CA MET A 153 36.51 4.39 -7.94
C MET A 153 37.02 2.98 -7.65
N ILE A 154 36.16 2.00 -7.74
CA ILE A 154 36.57 0.60 -7.77
C ILE A 154 37.05 0.35 -9.22
N LYS A 155 38.34 0.16 -9.39
CA LYS A 155 38.92 -0.38 -10.63
C LYS A 155 38.42 -1.81 -10.78
N GLY A 156 37.28 -1.99 -11.44
CA GLY A 156 36.71 -3.28 -11.82
C GLY A 156 36.69 -3.40 -13.34
N ASP A 157 36.80 -4.61 -13.83
CA ASP A 157 36.80 -4.96 -15.26
C ASP A 157 35.53 -4.32 -15.93
N THR A 158 35.79 -3.52 -16.98
CA THR A 158 34.73 -2.78 -17.70
C THR A 158 33.64 -3.70 -18.26
N THR A 159 34.01 -4.95 -18.60
CA THR A 159 33.07 -5.99 -19.06
C THR A 159 32.08 -6.42 -17.99
N GLU A 160 32.49 -6.53 -16.74
CA GLU A 160 31.62 -6.90 -15.61
C GLU A 160 30.68 -5.75 -15.24
N LEU A 161 31.14 -4.50 -15.29
CA LEU A 161 30.32 -3.32 -15.09
C LEU A 161 29.24 -3.19 -16.19
N MET A 162 29.61 -3.35 -17.46
CA MET A 162 28.67 -3.33 -18.59
C MET A 162 27.63 -4.46 -18.50
N SER A 163 28.03 -5.66 -18.10
CA SER A 163 27.11 -6.78 -17.94
C SER A 163 26.11 -6.55 -16.79
N ARG A 164 26.55 -5.95 -15.67
CA ARG A 164 25.71 -5.54 -14.54
C ARG A 164 24.73 -4.44 -14.94
N GLU A 165 25.18 -3.42 -15.66
CA GLU A 165 24.32 -2.34 -16.16
C GLU A 165 23.27 -2.87 -17.14
N LEU A 166 23.65 -3.78 -18.05
CA LEU A 166 22.73 -4.40 -19.00
C LEU A 166 21.68 -5.26 -18.29
N SER A 167 22.10 -6.04 -17.30
CA SER A 167 21.20 -6.86 -16.47
C SER A 167 20.22 -5.98 -15.68
N GLN A 168 20.71 -4.87 -15.07
CA GLN A 168 19.86 -3.92 -14.38
C GLN A 168 18.87 -3.23 -15.33
N LYS A 169 19.30 -2.88 -16.54
CA LYS A 169 18.41 -2.28 -17.55
C LYS A 169 17.33 -3.25 -18.02
N HIS A 170 17.63 -4.54 -18.17
CA HIS A 170 16.65 -5.57 -18.48
C HIS A 170 15.65 -5.75 -17.31
N GLN A 171 16.15 -5.82 -16.08
CA GLN A 171 15.29 -5.92 -14.90
C GLN A 171 14.35 -4.72 -14.79
N ARG A 172 14.85 -3.49 -14.96
CA ARG A 172 14.01 -2.27 -14.96
C ARG A 172 12.87 -2.32 -15.98
N LYS A 173 13.18 -2.81 -17.19
CA LYS A 173 12.12 -2.97 -18.22
C LYS A 173 11.08 -4.00 -17.82
N ALA A 174 11.49 -5.11 -17.20
CA ALA A 174 10.59 -6.15 -16.72
C ALA A 174 9.67 -5.63 -15.60
N ASP A 175 10.24 -4.90 -14.62
CA ASP A 175 9.48 -4.35 -13.50
C ASP A 175 8.44 -3.31 -13.96
N VAL A 176 8.80 -2.43 -14.93
CA VAL A 176 7.84 -1.48 -15.49
C VAL A 176 6.72 -2.21 -16.26
N CYS A 177 7.02 -3.33 -16.94
CA CYS A 177 6.00 -4.15 -17.57
C CYS A 177 5.05 -4.75 -16.52
N GLU A 178 5.58 -5.30 -15.44
CA GLU A 178 4.79 -5.85 -14.33
C GLU A 178 3.94 -4.75 -13.68
N ALA A 179 4.46 -3.54 -13.49
CA ALA A 179 3.72 -2.40 -12.98
C ALA A 179 2.52 -2.03 -13.88
N ILE A 180 2.72 -2.01 -15.20
CA ILE A 180 1.65 -1.78 -16.18
C ILE A 180 0.55 -2.84 -16.03
N GLU A 181 0.89 -4.12 -15.92
CA GLU A 181 -0.09 -5.20 -15.74
C GLU A 181 -0.81 -5.09 -14.39
N CYS A 182 -0.13 -4.66 -13.33
CA CYS A 182 -0.77 -4.36 -12.05
C CYS A 182 -1.85 -3.29 -12.21
N TYR A 183 -1.53 -2.14 -12.83
CA TYR A 183 -2.52 -1.06 -13.03
C TYR A 183 -3.66 -1.48 -13.97
N ARG A 184 -3.38 -2.26 -15.01
CA ARG A 184 -4.42 -2.85 -15.88
C ARG A 184 -5.34 -3.76 -15.08
N THR A 185 -4.81 -4.53 -14.14
CA THR A 185 -5.62 -5.38 -13.26
C THR A 185 -6.51 -4.53 -12.35
N VAL A 186 -5.97 -3.44 -11.75
CA VAL A 186 -6.79 -2.48 -11.00
C VAL A 186 -7.95 -1.97 -11.85
N LEU A 187 -7.69 -1.56 -13.10
CA LEU A 187 -8.71 -1.01 -14.00
C LEU A 187 -9.73 -2.06 -14.49
N ARG A 188 -9.35 -3.34 -14.54
CA ARG A 188 -10.33 -4.44 -14.78
C ARG A 188 -11.26 -4.63 -13.58
N LEU A 189 -10.73 -4.54 -12.37
CA LEU A 189 -11.49 -4.70 -11.14
C LEU A 189 -12.32 -3.44 -10.81
N GLN A 190 -11.78 -2.27 -11.11
CA GLN A 190 -12.36 -0.95 -10.83
C GLN A 190 -12.20 -0.03 -12.05
N PRO A 191 -13.09 -0.10 -13.06
CA PRO A 191 -12.95 0.68 -14.32
C PRO A 191 -12.94 2.20 -14.15
N ASN A 192 -13.54 2.72 -13.08
CA ASN A 192 -13.65 4.16 -12.81
C ASN A 192 -12.64 4.61 -11.72
N HIS A 193 -11.37 4.18 -11.80
CA HIS A 193 -10.35 4.50 -10.81
C HIS A 193 -9.33 5.53 -11.37
N PRO A 194 -9.48 6.85 -11.11
CA PRO A 194 -8.67 7.89 -11.75
C PRO A 194 -7.18 7.80 -11.38
N HIS A 195 -6.85 7.43 -10.14
CA HIS A 195 -5.46 7.25 -9.72
C HIS A 195 -4.75 6.12 -10.50
N ALA A 196 -5.44 4.99 -10.75
CA ALA A 196 -4.87 3.89 -11.52
C ALA A 196 -4.63 4.28 -12.98
N TYR A 197 -5.53 5.05 -13.60
CA TYR A 197 -5.29 5.62 -14.93
C TYR A 197 -4.07 6.52 -14.96
N SER A 198 -3.92 7.43 -14.01
CA SER A 198 -2.76 8.33 -13.94
C SER A 198 -1.46 7.56 -13.71
N ASN A 199 -1.47 6.56 -12.83
CA ASN A 199 -0.31 5.70 -12.56
C ASN A 199 0.07 4.87 -13.80
N LEU A 200 -0.92 4.32 -14.51
CA LEU A 200 -0.72 3.64 -15.79
C LEU A 200 -0.12 4.59 -16.84
N GLY A 201 -0.64 5.82 -16.94
CA GLY A 201 -0.10 6.84 -17.82
C GLY A 201 1.37 7.15 -17.55
N ASN A 202 1.75 7.27 -16.28
CA ASN A 202 3.14 7.46 -15.90
C ASN A 202 4.03 6.26 -16.27
N ALA A 203 3.56 5.03 -16.04
CA ALA A 203 4.30 3.83 -16.43
C ALA A 203 4.44 3.69 -17.96
N MET A 204 3.41 4.08 -18.72
CA MET A 204 3.48 4.13 -20.19
C MET A 204 4.49 5.17 -20.68
N ARG A 205 4.54 6.37 -20.06
CA ARG A 205 5.56 7.38 -20.34
C ARG A 205 6.97 6.86 -20.07
N ASP A 206 7.18 6.18 -18.94
CA ASP A 206 8.46 5.59 -18.56
C ASP A 206 8.94 4.52 -19.59
N ARG A 207 7.99 3.97 -20.37
CA ARG A 207 8.22 3.08 -21.51
C ARG A 207 8.41 3.80 -22.85
N GLY A 208 8.24 5.12 -22.90
CA GLY A 208 8.26 5.89 -24.14
C GLY A 208 6.97 5.81 -24.98
N LEU A 209 5.88 5.32 -24.40
CA LEU A 209 4.55 5.20 -25.03
C LEU A 209 3.72 6.46 -24.77
N ALA A 210 4.13 7.59 -25.36
CA ALA A 210 3.58 8.90 -25.06
C ALA A 210 2.09 9.02 -25.42
N ARG A 211 1.63 8.43 -26.54
CA ARG A 211 0.22 8.49 -26.95
C ARG A 211 -0.69 7.80 -25.95
N GLU A 212 -0.30 6.62 -25.49
CA GLU A 212 -1.02 5.83 -24.48
C GLU A 212 -1.01 6.53 -23.13
N ALA A 213 0.12 7.16 -22.77
CA ALA A 213 0.24 7.96 -21.55
C ALA A 213 -0.74 9.14 -21.53
N ILE A 214 -0.84 9.87 -22.67
CA ILE A 214 -1.82 10.97 -22.84
C ILE A 214 -3.24 10.44 -22.66
N HIS A 215 -3.59 9.36 -23.36
CA HIS A 215 -4.93 8.76 -23.28
C HIS A 215 -5.32 8.39 -21.84
N CYS A 216 -4.42 7.78 -21.11
CA CYS A 216 -4.65 7.41 -19.71
C CYS A 216 -4.87 8.65 -18.82
N ASN A 217 -4.03 9.68 -18.93
CA ASN A 217 -4.16 10.89 -18.11
C ASN A 217 -5.41 11.72 -18.49
N VAL A 218 -5.80 11.77 -19.77
CA VAL A 218 -7.06 12.38 -20.21
C VAL A 218 -8.25 11.64 -19.58
N THR A 219 -8.21 10.32 -19.55
CA THR A 219 -9.26 9.53 -18.92
C THR A 219 -9.32 9.77 -17.40
N ALA A 220 -8.16 9.83 -16.72
CA ALA A 220 -8.10 10.19 -15.31
C ALA A 220 -8.71 11.57 -15.02
N ALA A 221 -8.36 12.60 -15.82
CA ALA A 221 -8.90 13.94 -15.69
C ALA A 221 -10.41 14.00 -15.99
N ARG A 222 -10.91 13.18 -16.91
CA ARG A 222 -12.36 13.06 -17.18
C ARG A 222 -13.12 12.45 -16.01
N LEU A 223 -12.56 11.39 -15.40
CA LEU A 223 -13.17 10.73 -14.24
C LEU A 223 -13.15 11.62 -12.99
N MET A 224 -12.10 12.42 -12.82
CA MET A 224 -11.95 13.34 -11.71
C MET A 224 -11.35 14.67 -12.23
N PRO A 225 -12.20 15.66 -12.61
CA PRO A 225 -11.73 16.93 -13.19
C PRO A 225 -10.80 17.73 -12.26
N SER A 226 -10.92 17.59 -10.95
CA SER A 226 -10.05 18.24 -9.96
C SER A 226 -8.76 17.49 -9.66
N PHE A 227 -8.46 16.38 -10.37
CA PHE A 227 -7.30 15.53 -10.10
C PHE A 227 -6.01 16.15 -10.64
N ALA A 228 -5.36 16.99 -9.83
CA ALA A 228 -4.14 17.71 -10.18
C ALA A 228 -3.03 16.85 -10.79
N PRO A 229 -2.75 15.60 -10.31
CA PRO A 229 -1.70 14.75 -10.91
C PRO A 229 -1.93 14.46 -12.40
N ALA A 230 -3.17 14.22 -12.83
CA ALA A 230 -3.45 13.97 -14.25
C ALA A 230 -3.15 15.18 -15.13
N HIS A 231 -3.52 16.38 -14.67
CA HIS A 231 -3.23 17.65 -15.39
C HIS A 231 -1.72 17.95 -15.43
N THR A 232 -1.01 17.73 -14.31
CA THR A 232 0.45 17.89 -14.28
C THR A 232 1.14 16.91 -15.24
N ASN A 233 0.69 15.66 -15.28
CA ASN A 233 1.24 14.65 -16.18
C ASN A 233 0.99 15.01 -17.66
N LEU A 234 -0.18 15.56 -17.99
CA LEU A 234 -0.50 16.01 -19.36
C LEU A 234 0.36 17.20 -19.79
N GLY A 235 0.66 18.13 -18.87
CA GLY A 235 1.53 19.27 -19.16
C GLY A 235 3.02 18.91 -19.32
N SER A 236 3.42 17.70 -18.92
CA SER A 236 4.82 17.19 -18.97
C SER A 236 5.08 16.20 -20.11
N LEU A 237 4.10 15.93 -20.97
CA LEU A 237 4.15 15.02 -22.13
C LEU A 237 4.27 15.80 -23.43
#